data_0fc10fd0298f5c9f249e609ad01dd49f
#
_entry.id   0fc10fd0298f5c9f249e609ad01dd49f
#
_cell.length_a   1.000
_cell.length_b   1.000
_cell.length_c   1.000
_cell.angle_alpha   90.00
_cell.angle_beta   90.00
_cell.angle_gamma   90.00
#
_symmetry.space_group_name_H-M   'P 1'
#
loop_
_entity.id
_entity.type
_entity.pdbx_description
1 polymer ?
#
loop_
_entity_poly.entity_id
_entity_poly.type
_entity_poly.pdbx_seq_one_letter_code
_entity_poly.pdbx_strand_id
1 'polypeptide(L)'
;MDIEEYLSHFDKFTKDPTLEAMEYIMKKFDNPHKKLKCIHIAGTNGKGSVSEMLNNCLIKAGYKVGKFVSPHLITFNDGICINNKPITDKEVEEILIPLSSVVTEYNQTHEIPVKWFEVITSLVLIYFYKQNCDIAVIETGLGGTLDCTNIITPLVSVITKVGYDHMDILGHSLKEIATHKAGIIKQNSETVFIDTKEVTEVIQEKCAKENNKLHLINTKEITNYSYNQDYQKFDYKEFKNIEINLKGKVQTQNAVECLETIDILRGKGFKIPEEAIREGLKTVIHKARMEKINETPCIIFDGGHNESAIQNLKDNIKQYYSDKKHVYIISILQTKDHNTIIEELSSDKEAIFYFTDGVPEKPYVAKEVLLEEANRYIEKERTKTKSLEDAINETMDKYSDRDIFIVGSFYVYKKVMELLKKCWKMSKIVI
;
A
#
# COMPACT_ATOMS: atom_id res chain seq x y z
N MET A 1 -13.16 -16.19 -21.15
CA MET A 1 -12.07 -15.24 -21.54
C MET A 1 -10.85 -15.60 -20.72
N ASP A 2 -9.65 -15.69 -21.30
CA ASP A 2 -8.43 -15.72 -20.48
C ASP A 2 -8.17 -14.30 -19.97
N ILE A 3 -8.32 -14.13 -18.67
CA ILE A 3 -8.24 -12.81 -18.02
C ILE A 3 -6.82 -12.26 -18.06
N GLU A 4 -5.81 -13.11 -17.78
CA GLU A 4 -4.41 -12.69 -17.76
C GLU A 4 -3.94 -12.34 -19.19
N GLU A 5 -4.28 -13.15 -20.17
CA GLU A 5 -4.02 -12.87 -21.58
C GLU A 5 -4.65 -11.54 -22.00
N TYR A 6 -5.95 -11.33 -21.73
CA TYR A 6 -6.63 -10.09 -22.06
C TYR A 6 -5.97 -8.86 -21.43
N LEU A 7 -5.68 -8.92 -20.14
CA LEU A 7 -5.07 -7.80 -19.42
C LEU A 7 -3.62 -7.54 -19.85
N SER A 8 -2.91 -8.54 -20.38
CA SER A 8 -1.52 -8.39 -20.85
C SER A 8 -1.40 -7.52 -22.10
N HIS A 9 -2.47 -7.33 -22.86
CA HIS A 9 -2.49 -6.49 -24.06
C HIS A 9 -2.48 -4.98 -23.77
N PHE A 10 -2.70 -4.58 -22.52
CA PHE A 10 -2.75 -3.17 -22.15
C PHE A 10 -1.41 -2.68 -21.60
N ASP A 11 -0.94 -1.54 -22.11
CA ASP A 11 0.19 -0.83 -21.54
C ASP A 11 -0.10 -0.41 -20.10
N LYS A 12 0.92 -0.48 -19.23
CA LYS A 12 0.77 -0.11 -17.82
C LYS A 12 0.82 1.40 -17.59
N PHE A 13 1.48 2.13 -18.46
CA PHE A 13 1.73 3.56 -18.31
C PHE A 13 1.44 4.31 -19.61
N THR A 14 1.07 5.58 -19.49
CA THR A 14 1.00 6.55 -20.59
C THR A 14 1.90 7.74 -20.27
N LYS A 15 2.41 8.40 -21.33
CA LYS A 15 3.17 9.64 -21.17
C LYS A 15 2.26 10.83 -20.86
N ASP A 16 1.04 10.79 -21.38
CA ASP A 16 0.05 11.87 -21.27
C ASP A 16 -1.23 11.32 -20.61
N PRO A 17 -1.26 11.15 -19.27
CA PRO A 17 -2.43 10.63 -18.58
C PRO A 17 -3.60 11.63 -18.65
N THR A 18 -4.80 11.13 -18.96
CA THR A 18 -6.06 11.86 -18.90
C THR A 18 -7.11 11.02 -18.19
N LEU A 19 -8.24 11.61 -17.85
CA LEU A 19 -9.39 10.86 -17.30
C LEU A 19 -10.47 10.58 -18.35
N GLU A 20 -10.21 10.93 -19.61
CA GLU A 20 -11.18 10.84 -20.70
C GLU A 20 -11.69 9.41 -20.92
N ALA A 21 -10.77 8.43 -20.98
CA ALA A 21 -11.13 7.02 -21.12
C ALA A 21 -12.01 6.54 -19.95
N MET A 22 -11.66 6.94 -18.71
CA MET A 22 -12.45 6.61 -17.53
C MET A 22 -13.86 7.20 -17.59
N GLU A 23 -13.99 8.48 -17.96
CA GLU A 23 -15.29 9.16 -18.10
C GLU A 23 -16.15 8.50 -19.18
N TYR A 24 -15.54 8.17 -20.34
CA TYR A 24 -16.22 7.48 -21.42
C TYR A 24 -16.76 6.11 -20.98
N ILE A 25 -15.87 5.28 -20.42
CA ILE A 25 -16.24 3.94 -19.97
C ILE A 25 -17.35 4.01 -18.91
N MET A 26 -17.17 4.85 -17.89
CA MET A 26 -18.16 4.95 -16.82
C MET A 26 -19.53 5.42 -17.34
N LYS A 27 -19.56 6.30 -18.34
CA LYS A 27 -20.81 6.75 -18.97
C LYS A 27 -21.56 5.58 -19.65
N LYS A 28 -20.84 4.65 -20.28
CA LYS A 28 -21.43 3.44 -20.91
C LYS A 28 -22.03 2.47 -19.87
N PHE A 29 -21.55 2.52 -18.62
CA PHE A 29 -22.06 1.74 -17.51
C PHE A 29 -23.00 2.53 -16.57
N ASP A 30 -23.60 3.63 -17.04
CA ASP A 30 -24.56 4.44 -16.28
C ASP A 30 -23.96 5.09 -15.02
N ASN A 31 -22.69 5.50 -15.10
CA ASN A 31 -21.93 6.24 -14.11
C ASN A 31 -21.97 5.62 -12.69
N PRO A 32 -21.59 4.36 -12.48
CA PRO A 32 -21.62 3.69 -11.18
C PRO A 32 -20.79 4.42 -10.11
N HIS A 33 -19.68 5.03 -10.51
CA HIS A 33 -18.78 5.79 -9.63
C HIS A 33 -19.47 7.00 -8.95
N LYS A 34 -20.50 7.59 -9.56
CA LYS A 34 -21.27 8.72 -8.97
C LYS A 34 -22.29 8.26 -7.93
N LYS A 35 -22.60 6.97 -7.91
CA LYS A 35 -23.58 6.36 -7.01
C LYS A 35 -22.93 5.67 -5.80
N LEU A 36 -21.61 5.43 -5.85
CA LEU A 36 -20.84 4.83 -4.78
C LEU A 36 -20.46 5.86 -3.70
N LYS A 37 -20.69 5.51 -2.44
CA LYS A 37 -20.09 6.23 -1.30
C LYS A 37 -18.65 5.79 -1.15
N CYS A 38 -17.70 6.71 -1.25
CA CYS A 38 -16.28 6.37 -1.24
C CYS A 38 -15.49 7.16 -0.19
N ILE A 39 -14.42 6.55 0.31
CA ILE A 39 -13.28 7.20 0.93
C ILE A 39 -12.15 7.09 -0.07
N HIS A 40 -11.49 8.21 -0.41
CA HIS A 40 -10.40 8.23 -1.38
C HIS A 40 -9.08 8.53 -0.69
N ILE A 41 -8.08 7.70 -0.89
CA ILE A 41 -6.82 7.75 -0.13
C ILE A 41 -5.65 7.96 -1.08
N ALA A 42 -4.93 9.09 -0.91
CA ALA A 42 -3.67 9.37 -1.59
C ALA A 42 -2.54 9.57 -0.57
N GLY A 43 -1.30 9.52 -1.02
CA GLY A 43 -0.12 9.72 -0.19
C GLY A 43 1.11 9.03 -0.78
N THR A 44 2.28 9.21 -0.19
CA THR A 44 3.46 8.42 -0.57
C THR A 44 3.49 7.13 0.23
N ASN A 45 3.52 7.20 1.54
CA ASN A 45 3.52 6.07 2.46
C ASN A 45 2.27 6.12 3.36
N GLY A 46 1.78 4.96 3.81
CA GLY A 46 0.63 4.87 4.72
C GLY A 46 -0.71 4.56 4.05
N LYS A 47 -0.87 4.80 2.75
CA LYS A 47 -2.14 4.57 2.02
C LYS A 47 -2.77 3.20 2.33
N GLY A 48 -2.04 2.12 2.05
CA GLY A 48 -2.53 0.75 2.30
C GLY A 48 -2.83 0.49 3.77
N SER A 49 -2.02 1.00 4.73
CA SER A 49 -2.29 0.84 6.16
C SER A 49 -3.59 1.51 6.58
N VAL A 50 -3.83 2.75 6.14
CA VAL A 50 -5.08 3.48 6.41
C VAL A 50 -6.26 2.79 5.73
N SER A 51 -6.08 2.31 4.48
CA SER A 51 -7.10 1.54 3.76
C SER A 51 -7.51 0.28 4.52
N GLU A 52 -6.55 -0.50 5.03
CA GLU A 52 -6.82 -1.72 5.81
C GLU A 52 -7.49 -1.41 7.15
N MET A 53 -7.04 -0.38 7.86
CA MET A 53 -7.64 0.05 9.13
C MET A 53 -9.10 0.48 8.95
N LEU A 54 -9.37 1.37 7.98
CA LEU A 54 -10.72 1.83 7.66
C LEU A 54 -11.64 0.68 7.23
N ASN A 55 -11.15 -0.13 6.29
CA ASN A 55 -11.89 -1.29 5.81
C ASN A 55 -12.26 -2.23 6.97
N ASN A 56 -11.31 -2.54 7.85
CA ASN A 56 -11.56 -3.47 8.95
C ASN A 56 -12.53 -2.89 9.98
N CYS A 57 -12.40 -1.62 10.36
CA CYS A 57 -13.32 -0.93 11.27
C CYS A 57 -14.75 -0.88 10.70
N LEU A 58 -14.91 -0.59 9.40
CA LEU A 58 -16.21 -0.53 8.75
C LEU A 58 -16.87 -1.92 8.64
N ILE A 59 -16.08 -2.97 8.37
CA ILE A 59 -16.56 -4.36 8.39
C ILE A 59 -17.04 -4.74 9.78
N LYS A 60 -16.29 -4.41 10.84
CA LYS A 60 -16.67 -4.65 12.24
C LYS A 60 -17.93 -3.89 12.65
N ALA A 61 -18.20 -2.75 12.04
CA ALA A 61 -19.43 -1.99 12.18
C ALA A 61 -20.62 -2.56 11.39
N GLY A 62 -20.42 -3.66 10.63
CA GLY A 62 -21.47 -4.37 9.91
C GLY A 62 -21.73 -3.88 8.49
N TYR A 63 -20.89 -3.02 7.93
CA TYR A 63 -21.03 -2.54 6.55
C TYR A 63 -20.48 -3.56 5.53
N LYS A 64 -21.06 -3.58 4.34
CA LYS A 64 -20.50 -4.23 3.16
C LYS A 64 -19.49 -3.29 2.50
N VAL A 65 -18.22 -3.54 2.71
CA VAL A 65 -17.13 -2.65 2.33
C VAL A 65 -16.42 -3.16 1.09
N GLY A 66 -16.38 -2.34 0.04
CA GLY A 66 -15.47 -2.52 -1.10
C GLY A 66 -14.11 -1.93 -0.75
N LYS A 67 -13.02 -2.64 -1.05
CA LYS A 67 -11.66 -2.14 -0.87
C LYS A 67 -10.85 -2.33 -2.15
N PHE A 68 -10.23 -1.24 -2.63
CA PHE A 68 -9.28 -1.25 -3.73
C PHE A 68 -7.95 -0.68 -3.29
N VAL A 69 -6.89 -1.49 -3.38
CA VAL A 69 -5.51 -1.14 -3.00
C VAL A 69 -4.51 -1.58 -4.06
N SER A 70 -3.39 -0.86 -4.15
CA SER A 70 -2.29 -1.16 -5.07
C SER A 70 -0.91 -0.87 -4.44
N PRO A 71 0.16 -1.60 -4.85
CA PRO A 71 0.14 -2.74 -5.76
C PRO A 71 -0.46 -4.01 -5.11
N HIS A 72 -0.94 -4.93 -5.94
CA HIS A 72 -1.33 -6.27 -5.48
C HIS A 72 -0.09 -7.12 -5.13
N LEU A 73 -0.24 -8.09 -4.25
CA LEU A 73 0.87 -8.91 -3.74
C LEU A 73 1.02 -10.25 -4.47
N ILE A 74 -0.07 -10.94 -4.78
CA ILE A 74 -0.06 -12.28 -5.40
C ILE A 74 -0.71 -12.22 -6.77
N THR A 75 -1.97 -11.79 -6.85
CA THR A 75 -2.73 -11.58 -8.10
C THR A 75 -3.43 -10.23 -8.03
N PHE A 76 -3.87 -9.68 -9.15
CA PHE A 76 -4.59 -8.41 -9.13
C PHE A 76 -5.92 -8.49 -8.35
N ASN A 77 -6.50 -9.69 -8.24
CA ASN A 77 -7.70 -9.94 -7.44
C ASN A 77 -7.51 -9.55 -5.97
N ASP A 78 -6.31 -9.72 -5.41
CA ASP A 78 -6.03 -9.41 -3.99
C ASP A 78 -6.18 -7.92 -3.68
N GLY A 79 -6.00 -7.07 -4.69
CA GLY A 79 -6.22 -5.63 -4.57
C GLY A 79 -7.70 -5.23 -4.60
N ILE A 80 -8.62 -6.13 -4.94
CA ILE A 80 -10.05 -5.88 -5.14
C ILE A 80 -10.85 -6.78 -4.21
N CYS A 81 -11.30 -6.27 -3.08
CA CYS A 81 -11.96 -7.09 -2.06
C CYS A 81 -13.32 -6.53 -1.68
N ILE A 82 -14.24 -7.42 -1.30
CA ILE A 82 -15.44 -7.08 -0.54
C ILE A 82 -15.39 -7.84 0.78
N ASN A 83 -15.42 -7.10 1.91
CA ASN A 83 -15.31 -7.66 3.25
C ASN A 83 -14.10 -8.62 3.39
N ASN A 84 -12.93 -8.18 2.92
CA ASN A 84 -11.66 -8.93 2.89
C ASN A 84 -11.67 -10.21 2.03
N LYS A 85 -12.69 -10.44 1.22
CA LYS A 85 -12.72 -11.54 0.24
C LYS A 85 -12.34 -10.98 -1.12
N PRO A 86 -11.26 -11.46 -1.75
CA PRO A 86 -10.88 -11.07 -3.10
C PRO A 86 -11.99 -11.37 -4.11
N ILE A 87 -12.10 -10.54 -5.14
CA ILE A 87 -12.94 -10.80 -6.31
C ILE A 87 -12.52 -12.14 -6.95
N THR A 88 -13.49 -12.95 -7.35
CA THR A 88 -13.23 -14.21 -8.05
C THR A 88 -13.02 -13.99 -9.56
N ASP A 89 -12.29 -14.90 -10.22
CA ASP A 89 -12.09 -14.84 -11.67
C ASP A 89 -13.41 -14.84 -12.44
N LYS A 90 -14.42 -15.56 -11.94
CA LYS A 90 -15.76 -15.56 -12.51
C LYS A 90 -16.41 -14.18 -12.46
N GLU A 91 -16.35 -13.49 -11.31
CA GLU A 91 -16.89 -12.13 -11.15
C GLU A 91 -16.11 -11.12 -12.01
N VAL A 92 -14.78 -11.31 -12.12
CA VAL A 92 -13.95 -10.53 -13.04
C VAL A 92 -14.43 -10.72 -14.48
N GLU A 93 -14.59 -11.96 -14.94
CA GLU A 93 -15.04 -12.28 -16.30
C GLU A 93 -16.42 -11.70 -16.61
N GLU A 94 -17.38 -11.81 -15.69
CA GLU A 94 -18.73 -11.24 -15.81
C GLU A 94 -18.75 -9.72 -16.05
N ILE A 95 -17.69 -9.02 -15.61
CA ILE A 95 -17.54 -7.57 -15.81
C ILE A 95 -16.65 -7.27 -17.02
N LEU A 96 -15.56 -8.01 -17.19
CA LEU A 96 -14.62 -7.77 -18.29
C LEU A 96 -15.24 -8.03 -19.67
N ILE A 97 -16.14 -9.00 -19.81
CA ILE A 97 -16.78 -9.28 -21.11
C ILE A 97 -17.51 -8.05 -21.66
N PRO A 98 -18.47 -7.42 -20.97
CA PRO A 98 -19.10 -6.20 -21.46
C PRO A 98 -18.13 -5.00 -21.49
N LEU A 99 -17.18 -4.90 -20.55
CA LEU A 99 -16.20 -3.85 -20.52
C LEU A 99 -15.27 -3.88 -21.75
N SER A 100 -14.84 -5.07 -22.19
CA SER A 100 -13.96 -5.23 -23.34
C SER A 100 -14.55 -4.66 -24.64
N SER A 101 -15.86 -4.78 -24.83
CA SER A 101 -16.56 -4.18 -25.98
C SER A 101 -16.51 -2.65 -25.96
N VAL A 102 -16.69 -2.05 -24.77
CA VAL A 102 -16.62 -0.59 -24.59
C VAL A 102 -15.18 -0.08 -24.77
N VAL A 103 -14.20 -0.82 -24.25
CA VAL A 103 -12.77 -0.50 -24.43
C VAL A 103 -12.38 -0.56 -25.91
N THR A 104 -12.85 -1.57 -26.63
CA THR A 104 -12.61 -1.71 -28.08
C THR A 104 -13.22 -0.54 -28.85
N GLU A 105 -14.47 -0.16 -28.55
CA GLU A 105 -15.14 1.00 -29.15
C GLU A 105 -14.36 2.30 -28.91
N TYR A 106 -13.87 2.52 -27.66
CA TYR A 106 -13.06 3.68 -27.32
C TYR A 106 -11.75 3.71 -28.13
N ASN A 107 -11.01 2.61 -28.15
CA ASN A 107 -9.72 2.51 -28.82
C ASN A 107 -9.81 2.68 -30.35
N GLN A 108 -10.98 2.44 -30.96
CA GLN A 108 -11.21 2.68 -32.39
C GLN A 108 -11.47 4.14 -32.72
N THR A 109 -11.86 4.96 -31.75
CA THR A 109 -12.32 6.34 -31.95
C THR A 109 -11.44 7.40 -31.32
N HIS A 110 -10.47 6.99 -30.49
CA HIS A 110 -9.59 7.90 -29.75
C HIS A 110 -8.11 7.55 -30.00
N GLU A 111 -7.25 8.56 -30.05
CA GLU A 111 -5.81 8.39 -30.33
C GLU A 111 -5.05 7.71 -29.18
N ILE A 112 -5.44 8.02 -27.93
CA ILE A 112 -4.82 7.44 -26.75
C ILE A 112 -5.62 6.22 -26.33
N PRO A 113 -5.07 4.99 -26.47
CA PRO A 113 -5.79 3.78 -26.11
C PRO A 113 -5.89 3.63 -24.59
N VAL A 114 -6.95 2.94 -24.15
CA VAL A 114 -7.17 2.57 -22.74
C VAL A 114 -5.96 1.80 -22.19
N LYS A 115 -5.56 2.11 -20.97
CA LYS A 115 -4.42 1.49 -20.28
C LYS A 115 -4.86 0.47 -19.22
N TRP A 116 -3.93 -0.36 -18.79
CA TRP A 116 -4.18 -1.44 -17.84
C TRP A 116 -4.89 -0.95 -16.55
N PHE A 117 -4.40 0.15 -15.96
CA PHE A 117 -4.96 0.64 -14.71
C PHE A 117 -6.36 1.25 -14.87
N GLU A 118 -6.68 1.79 -16.07
CA GLU A 118 -8.02 2.26 -16.41
C GLU A 118 -9.03 1.10 -16.52
N VAL A 119 -8.61 -0.03 -17.13
CA VAL A 119 -9.44 -1.25 -17.19
C VAL A 119 -9.72 -1.76 -15.78
N ILE A 120 -8.69 -1.89 -14.95
CA ILE A 120 -8.85 -2.40 -13.56
C ILE A 120 -9.70 -1.45 -12.73
N THR A 121 -9.45 -0.15 -12.78
CA THR A 121 -10.24 0.84 -12.02
C THR A 121 -11.71 0.83 -12.46
N SER A 122 -11.96 0.71 -13.76
CA SER A 122 -13.33 0.59 -14.29
C SER A 122 -14.02 -0.67 -13.77
N LEU A 123 -13.34 -1.81 -13.82
CA LEU A 123 -13.83 -3.07 -13.29
C LEU A 123 -14.19 -2.93 -11.80
N VAL A 124 -13.30 -2.33 -10.99
CA VAL A 124 -13.51 -2.12 -9.55
C VAL A 124 -14.77 -1.32 -9.26
N LEU A 125 -14.93 -0.17 -9.94
CA LEU A 125 -16.06 0.72 -9.69
C LEU A 125 -17.40 0.08 -10.11
N ILE A 126 -17.40 -0.65 -11.23
CA ILE A 126 -18.55 -1.43 -11.70
C ILE A 126 -18.87 -2.56 -10.71
N TYR A 127 -17.83 -3.29 -10.25
CA TYR A 127 -17.98 -4.40 -9.30
C TYR A 127 -18.59 -3.96 -7.98
N PHE A 128 -18.03 -2.96 -7.33
CA PHE A 128 -18.53 -2.48 -6.03
C PHE A 128 -19.96 -1.96 -6.13
N TYR A 129 -20.29 -1.28 -7.22
CA TYR A 129 -21.66 -0.83 -7.47
C TYR A 129 -22.64 -1.99 -7.68
N LYS A 130 -22.30 -2.95 -8.56
CA LYS A 130 -23.15 -4.15 -8.80
C LYS A 130 -23.35 -4.99 -7.55
N GLN A 131 -22.34 -5.05 -6.70
CA GLN A 131 -22.38 -5.78 -5.44
C GLN A 131 -23.10 -5.02 -4.32
N ASN A 132 -23.60 -3.81 -4.58
CA ASN A 132 -24.27 -2.96 -3.58
C ASN A 132 -23.40 -2.76 -2.32
N CYS A 133 -22.14 -2.38 -2.48
CA CYS A 133 -21.31 -1.99 -1.35
C CYS A 133 -21.88 -0.75 -0.65
N ASP A 134 -21.97 -0.76 0.67
CA ASP A 134 -22.44 0.38 1.46
C ASP A 134 -21.46 1.54 1.38
N ILE A 135 -20.17 1.23 1.30
CA ILE A 135 -19.07 2.17 1.18
C ILE A 135 -17.86 1.49 0.53
N ALA A 136 -17.05 2.25 -0.19
CA ALA A 136 -15.81 1.77 -0.77
C ALA A 136 -14.60 2.58 -0.27
N VAL A 137 -13.53 1.89 0.10
CA VAL A 137 -12.21 2.45 0.42
C VAL A 137 -11.33 2.30 -0.82
N ILE A 138 -10.99 3.42 -1.46
CA ILE A 138 -10.30 3.47 -2.75
C ILE A 138 -8.92 4.12 -2.56
N GLU A 139 -7.87 3.36 -2.77
CA GLU A 139 -6.48 3.84 -2.81
C GLU A 139 -6.12 4.32 -4.21
N THR A 140 -5.44 5.48 -4.33
CA THR A 140 -4.86 5.93 -5.62
C THR A 140 -3.71 5.03 -6.03
N GLY A 141 -3.55 4.77 -7.32
CA GLY A 141 -2.38 4.09 -7.85
C GLY A 141 -1.13 4.97 -7.79
N LEU A 142 -1.22 6.17 -8.37
CA LEU A 142 -0.10 7.11 -8.47
C LEU A 142 -0.57 8.56 -8.42
N GLY A 143 0.03 9.35 -7.53
CA GLY A 143 -0.27 10.78 -7.44
C GLY A 143 -1.67 11.04 -6.87
N GLY A 144 -2.57 11.56 -7.68
CA GLY A 144 -3.96 11.88 -7.33
C GLY A 144 -4.70 12.57 -8.47
N THR A 145 -4.23 13.74 -8.95
CA THR A 145 -4.95 14.58 -9.94
C THR A 145 -5.38 13.82 -11.19
N LEU A 146 -4.47 13.06 -11.79
CA LEU A 146 -4.69 12.29 -13.02
C LEU A 146 -4.72 10.77 -12.76
N ASP A 147 -4.86 10.36 -11.51
CA ASP A 147 -5.06 8.96 -11.18
C ASP A 147 -6.43 8.49 -11.66
N CYS A 148 -6.51 7.29 -12.25
CA CYS A 148 -7.75 6.74 -12.79
C CYS A 148 -8.89 6.69 -11.76
N THR A 149 -8.56 6.56 -10.46
CA THR A 149 -9.54 6.57 -9.38
C THR A 149 -10.15 7.95 -9.13
N ASN A 150 -9.53 9.03 -9.66
CA ASN A 150 -9.94 10.40 -9.36
C ASN A 150 -11.22 10.88 -10.06
N ILE A 151 -11.93 9.99 -10.76
CA ILE A 151 -13.28 10.25 -11.28
C ILE A 151 -14.38 10.17 -10.21
N ILE A 152 -14.07 9.64 -9.02
CA ILE A 152 -15.01 9.55 -7.90
C ILE A 152 -15.13 10.90 -7.16
N THR A 153 -16.28 11.09 -6.49
CA THR A 153 -16.46 12.18 -5.52
C THR A 153 -16.59 11.55 -4.14
N PRO A 154 -15.51 11.54 -3.34
CA PRO A 154 -15.51 10.85 -2.06
C PRO A 154 -16.27 11.62 -0.98
N LEU A 155 -16.77 10.90 0.03
CA LEU A 155 -17.27 11.51 1.27
C LEU A 155 -16.12 12.14 2.07
N VAL A 156 -14.96 11.48 2.05
CA VAL A 156 -13.73 11.91 2.72
C VAL A 156 -12.55 11.61 1.82
N SER A 157 -11.68 12.60 1.63
CA SER A 157 -10.35 12.44 1.06
C SER A 157 -9.33 12.31 2.18
N VAL A 158 -8.48 11.28 2.15
CA VAL A 158 -7.40 11.11 3.13
C VAL A 158 -6.07 11.27 2.39
N ILE A 159 -5.25 12.23 2.83
CA ILE A 159 -3.90 12.40 2.30
C ILE A 159 -2.92 11.97 3.37
N THR A 160 -2.38 10.77 3.22
CA THR A 160 -1.39 10.22 4.14
C THR A 160 -0.02 10.89 3.93
N LYS A 161 0.99 10.46 4.67
CA LYS A 161 2.33 11.06 4.61
C LYS A 161 2.82 11.26 3.17
N VAL A 162 3.15 12.52 2.82
CA VAL A 162 3.81 12.90 1.58
C VAL A 162 5.32 12.82 1.75
N GLY A 163 6.01 12.26 0.78
CA GLY A 163 7.47 12.11 0.74
C GLY A 163 7.96 11.97 -0.69
N TYR A 164 9.26 11.91 -0.88
CA TYR A 164 9.88 11.72 -2.19
C TYR A 164 9.65 10.29 -2.68
N ASP A 165 8.97 10.15 -3.79
CA ASP A 165 8.80 8.92 -4.58
C ASP A 165 8.24 9.30 -5.96
N HIS A 166 8.51 8.51 -6.98
CA HIS A 166 8.05 8.74 -8.36
C HIS A 166 8.35 10.14 -8.88
N MET A 167 9.53 10.67 -8.57
CA MET A 167 9.92 12.05 -8.87
C MET A 167 9.90 12.37 -10.37
N ASP A 168 10.19 11.38 -11.21
CA ASP A 168 10.13 11.52 -12.68
C ASP A 168 8.72 11.86 -13.21
N ILE A 169 7.66 11.57 -12.41
CA ILE A 169 6.25 11.79 -12.79
C ILE A 169 5.61 12.90 -11.95
N LEU A 170 5.89 12.91 -10.64
CA LEU A 170 5.19 13.78 -9.68
C LEU A 170 5.94 15.08 -9.37
N GLY A 171 7.17 15.24 -9.93
CA GLY A 171 8.01 16.40 -9.67
C GLY A 171 9.08 16.18 -8.61
N HIS A 172 10.00 17.15 -8.53
CA HIS A 172 11.23 17.04 -7.74
C HIS A 172 11.16 17.75 -6.38
N SER A 173 10.00 18.30 -6.02
CA SER A 173 9.77 18.94 -4.72
C SER A 173 8.57 18.33 -4.00
N LEU A 174 8.58 18.39 -2.67
CA LEU A 174 7.44 17.95 -1.86
C LEU A 174 6.16 18.74 -2.17
N LYS A 175 6.27 20.01 -2.57
CA LYS A 175 5.12 20.83 -2.97
C LYS A 175 4.50 20.33 -4.29
N GLU A 176 5.29 19.96 -5.28
CA GLU A 176 4.79 19.39 -6.55
C GLU A 176 4.11 18.06 -6.29
N ILE A 177 4.76 17.16 -5.55
CA ILE A 177 4.19 15.85 -5.18
C ILE A 177 2.89 16.02 -4.40
N ALA A 178 2.84 16.95 -3.44
CA ALA A 178 1.64 17.28 -2.67
C ALA A 178 0.52 17.83 -3.55
N THR A 179 0.83 18.66 -4.53
CA THR A 179 -0.14 19.21 -5.49
C THR A 179 -0.82 18.10 -6.29
N HIS A 180 -0.06 17.13 -6.78
CA HIS A 180 -0.65 15.95 -7.45
C HIS A 180 -1.56 15.16 -6.52
N LYS A 181 -1.16 14.91 -5.26
CA LYS A 181 -1.96 14.16 -4.29
C LYS A 181 -3.21 14.92 -3.86
N ALA A 182 -3.10 16.24 -3.70
CA ALA A 182 -4.23 17.12 -3.38
C ALA A 182 -5.34 17.13 -4.46
N GLY A 183 -5.06 16.59 -5.66
CA GLY A 183 -6.06 16.45 -6.72
C GLY A 183 -7.27 15.60 -6.34
N ILE A 184 -7.16 14.73 -5.31
CA ILE A 184 -8.31 13.95 -4.79
C ILE A 184 -9.26 14.76 -3.92
N ILE A 185 -8.89 15.98 -3.53
CA ILE A 185 -9.74 16.89 -2.75
C ILE A 185 -10.84 17.43 -3.65
N LYS A 186 -12.08 17.17 -3.29
CA LYS A 186 -13.26 17.55 -4.09
C LYS A 186 -14.17 18.51 -3.36
N GLN A 187 -14.95 19.24 -4.13
CA GLN A 187 -15.96 20.13 -3.59
C GLN A 187 -17.02 19.38 -2.77
N ASN A 188 -17.51 20.00 -1.70
CA ASN A 188 -18.53 19.42 -0.81
C ASN A 188 -18.14 18.09 -0.13
N SER A 189 -16.84 17.82 -0.03
CA SER A 189 -16.24 16.70 0.69
C SER A 189 -15.50 17.20 1.91
N GLU A 190 -14.88 16.31 2.67
CA GLU A 190 -14.01 16.67 3.79
C GLU A 190 -12.64 16.00 3.60
N THR A 191 -11.59 16.61 4.11
CA THR A 191 -10.22 16.11 3.94
C THR A 191 -9.55 15.88 5.28
N VAL A 192 -8.92 14.72 5.44
CA VAL A 192 -8.06 14.37 6.58
C VAL A 192 -6.61 14.46 6.13
N PHE A 193 -5.78 15.14 6.90
CA PHE A 193 -4.36 15.28 6.64
C PHE A 193 -3.56 15.46 7.93
N ILE A 194 -2.38 14.80 8.04
CA ILE A 194 -1.45 15.03 9.14
C ILE A 194 -0.60 16.25 8.86
N ASP A 195 -0.56 17.19 9.81
CA ASP A 195 0.23 18.42 9.70
C ASP A 195 1.72 18.11 9.47
N THR A 196 2.22 18.53 8.31
CA THR A 196 3.62 18.46 7.92
C THR A 196 4.03 19.81 7.34
N LYS A 197 4.95 20.51 8.01
CA LYS A 197 5.32 21.90 7.75
C LYS A 197 5.51 22.26 6.27
N GLU A 198 6.01 21.32 5.44
CA GLU A 198 6.41 21.60 4.06
C GLU A 198 5.26 21.54 3.06
N VAL A 199 4.20 20.76 3.35
CA VAL A 199 3.10 20.49 2.40
C VAL A 199 1.72 20.94 2.89
N THR A 200 1.59 21.29 4.17
CA THR A 200 0.30 21.69 4.77
C THR A 200 -0.33 22.86 4.03
N GLU A 201 0.46 23.86 3.64
CA GLU A 201 -0.01 25.02 2.88
C GLU A 201 -0.68 24.62 1.55
N VAL A 202 -0.08 23.70 0.79
CA VAL A 202 -0.64 23.18 -0.48
C VAL A 202 -2.01 22.54 -0.26
N ILE A 203 -2.14 21.75 0.81
CA ILE A 203 -3.40 21.07 1.14
C ILE A 203 -4.46 22.09 1.58
N GLN A 204 -4.07 23.06 2.41
CA GLN A 204 -4.98 24.14 2.88
C GLN A 204 -5.49 24.98 1.71
N GLU A 205 -4.61 25.41 0.80
CA GLU A 205 -4.99 26.17 -0.39
C GLU A 205 -5.96 25.38 -1.29
N LYS A 206 -5.70 24.10 -1.51
CA LYS A 206 -6.59 23.25 -2.29
C LYS A 206 -7.95 23.05 -1.61
N CYS A 207 -7.98 22.81 -0.30
CA CYS A 207 -9.23 22.70 0.46
C CYS A 207 -10.04 24.01 0.39
N ALA A 208 -9.39 25.16 0.55
CA ALA A 208 -10.05 26.46 0.44
C ALA A 208 -10.65 26.70 -0.95
N LYS A 209 -9.89 26.35 -2.02
CA LYS A 209 -10.35 26.48 -3.42
C LYS A 209 -11.57 25.60 -3.70
N GLU A 210 -11.62 24.40 -3.15
CA GLU A 210 -12.71 23.44 -3.35
C GLU A 210 -13.88 23.63 -2.34
N ASN A 211 -13.82 24.63 -1.47
CA ASN A 211 -14.79 24.75 -0.34
C ASN A 211 -14.89 23.43 0.44
N ASN A 212 -13.75 22.80 0.71
CA ASN A 212 -13.61 21.51 1.37
C ASN A 212 -13.16 21.75 2.82
N LYS A 213 -13.77 21.07 3.78
CA LYS A 213 -13.40 21.18 5.18
C LYS A 213 -12.17 20.32 5.47
N LEU A 214 -11.08 20.97 5.90
CA LEU A 214 -9.84 20.30 6.29
C LEU A 214 -9.86 19.93 7.78
N HIS A 215 -9.60 18.66 8.07
CA HIS A 215 -9.31 18.14 9.40
C HIS A 215 -7.78 17.90 9.49
N LEU A 216 -7.11 18.91 10.05
CA LEU A 216 -5.66 18.89 10.20
C LEU A 216 -5.28 18.20 11.50
N ILE A 217 -4.60 17.06 11.40
CA ILE A 217 -4.17 16.26 12.54
C ILE A 217 -2.85 16.78 13.10
N ASN A 218 -2.84 17.12 14.38
CA ASN A 218 -1.63 17.42 15.13
C ASN A 218 -1.14 16.15 15.85
N THR A 219 -0.02 15.59 15.40
CA THR A 219 0.53 14.37 15.99
C THR A 219 0.94 14.49 17.46
N LYS A 220 1.06 15.72 18.01
CA LYS A 220 1.31 15.96 19.45
C LYS A 220 0.11 15.57 20.32
N GLU A 221 -1.07 15.41 19.73
CA GLU A 221 -2.26 14.92 20.41
C GLU A 221 -2.25 13.40 20.63
N ILE A 222 -1.32 12.66 19.99
CA ILE A 222 -1.06 11.25 20.25
C ILE A 222 -0.25 11.16 21.57
N THR A 223 -0.89 10.68 22.62
CA THR A 223 -0.32 10.63 23.98
C THR A 223 -0.38 9.23 24.57
N ASN A 224 0.25 9.00 25.71
CA ASN A 224 0.25 7.73 26.42
C ASN A 224 0.69 6.53 25.56
N TYR A 225 1.65 6.78 24.63
CA TYR A 225 2.17 5.74 23.75
C TYR A 225 2.96 4.69 24.53
N SER A 226 2.60 3.43 24.32
CA SER A 226 3.31 2.25 24.79
C SER A 226 3.23 1.13 23.75
N TYR A 227 4.09 0.11 23.87
CA TYR A 227 4.11 -1.03 22.96
C TYR A 227 4.64 -2.28 23.66
N ASN A 228 4.29 -3.43 23.10
CA ASN A 228 4.89 -4.73 23.35
C ASN A 228 5.03 -5.51 22.03
N GLN A 229 5.33 -6.81 22.09
CA GLN A 229 5.48 -7.63 20.88
C GLN A 229 4.18 -7.81 20.07
N ASP A 230 3.01 -7.68 20.70
CA ASP A 230 1.71 -8.01 20.07
C ASP A 230 0.97 -6.76 19.60
N TYR A 231 1.08 -5.63 20.32
CA TYR A 231 0.34 -4.41 20.01
C TYR A 231 1.08 -3.15 20.43
N GLN A 232 0.64 -2.05 19.85
CA GLN A 232 0.93 -0.69 20.29
C GLN A 232 -0.34 -0.10 20.89
N LYS A 233 -0.20 0.77 21.90
CA LYS A 233 -1.29 1.42 22.60
C LYS A 233 -1.05 2.91 22.70
N PHE A 234 -2.09 3.72 22.51
CA PHE A 234 -2.02 5.17 22.58
C PHE A 234 -3.39 5.79 22.85
N ASP A 235 -3.36 7.06 23.23
CA ASP A 235 -4.53 7.92 23.34
C ASP A 235 -4.53 8.96 22.22
N TYR A 236 -5.71 9.29 21.71
CA TYR A 236 -5.92 10.39 20.78
C TYR A 236 -7.28 11.04 21.02
N LYS A 237 -7.31 12.35 21.33
CA LYS A 237 -8.53 13.08 21.69
C LYS A 237 -9.39 12.31 22.71
N GLU A 238 -10.65 12.03 22.37
CA GLU A 238 -11.58 11.22 23.19
C GLU A 238 -11.25 9.73 23.19
N PHE A 239 -10.58 9.24 22.16
CA PHE A 239 -10.22 7.84 22.06
C PHE A 239 -9.09 7.50 23.03
N LYS A 240 -9.41 6.75 24.08
CA LYS A 240 -8.42 6.34 25.11
C LYS A 240 -8.08 4.86 24.98
N ASN A 241 -6.80 4.54 25.21
CA ASN A 241 -6.30 3.17 25.19
C ASN A 241 -6.62 2.44 23.87
N ILE A 242 -6.41 3.09 22.72
CA ILE A 242 -6.53 2.44 21.42
C ILE A 242 -5.38 1.46 21.24
N GLU A 243 -5.69 0.22 20.90
CA GLU A 243 -4.73 -0.84 20.60
C GLU A 243 -4.70 -1.10 19.08
N ILE A 244 -3.48 -1.16 18.52
CA ILE A 244 -3.21 -1.56 17.14
C ILE A 244 -2.15 -2.66 17.11
N ASN A 245 -2.35 -3.69 16.30
CA ASN A 245 -1.40 -4.79 16.14
C ASN A 245 -0.35 -4.55 15.05
N LEU A 246 -0.53 -3.55 14.18
CA LEU A 246 0.49 -3.18 13.20
C LEU A 246 1.68 -2.54 13.91
N LYS A 247 2.90 -3.00 13.57
CA LYS A 247 4.14 -2.57 14.22
C LYS A 247 4.65 -1.23 13.69
N GLY A 248 5.22 -0.44 14.60
CA GLY A 248 5.92 0.82 14.31
C GLY A 248 5.11 2.08 14.62
N LYS A 249 5.81 3.08 15.15
CA LYS A 249 5.21 4.34 15.60
C LYS A 249 4.43 5.07 14.48
N VAL A 250 4.85 4.91 13.22
CA VAL A 250 4.12 5.47 12.06
C VAL A 250 2.69 4.93 11.96
N GLN A 251 2.43 3.71 12.44
CA GLN A 251 1.11 3.11 12.40
C GLN A 251 0.13 3.78 13.38
N THR A 252 0.62 4.42 14.45
CA THR A 252 -0.25 5.23 15.30
C THR A 252 -0.74 6.48 14.57
N GLN A 253 0.09 7.08 13.70
CA GLN A 253 -0.30 8.20 12.84
C GLN A 253 -1.35 7.76 11.81
N ASN A 254 -1.13 6.62 11.14
CA ASN A 254 -2.11 6.03 10.21
C ASN A 254 -3.43 5.70 10.92
N ALA A 255 -3.37 5.22 12.16
CA ALA A 255 -4.57 4.94 12.96
C ALA A 255 -5.34 6.22 13.31
N VAL A 256 -4.66 7.32 13.58
CA VAL A 256 -5.31 8.62 13.84
C VAL A 256 -5.99 9.15 12.58
N GLU A 257 -5.39 9.00 11.38
CA GLU A 257 -6.07 9.32 10.10
C GLU A 257 -7.34 8.47 9.92
N CYS A 258 -7.30 7.19 10.32
CA CYS A 258 -8.47 6.32 10.33
C CYS A 258 -9.53 6.83 11.33
N LEU A 259 -9.15 7.19 12.56
CA LEU A 259 -10.07 7.70 13.58
C LEU A 259 -10.77 8.99 13.15
N GLU A 260 -10.02 9.98 12.63
CA GLU A 260 -10.59 11.23 12.10
C GLU A 260 -11.56 10.96 10.94
N THR A 261 -11.20 10.05 10.05
CA THR A 261 -12.07 9.66 8.93
C THR A 261 -13.36 9.03 9.44
N ILE A 262 -13.29 8.19 10.45
CA ILE A 262 -14.47 7.56 11.08
C ILE A 262 -15.37 8.60 11.75
N ASP A 263 -14.79 9.58 12.42
CA ASP A 263 -15.60 10.65 13.06
C ASP A 263 -16.34 11.49 12.02
N ILE A 264 -15.71 11.79 10.89
CA ILE A 264 -16.39 12.45 9.77
C ILE A 264 -17.54 11.58 9.25
N LEU A 265 -17.32 10.28 9.07
CA LEU A 265 -18.36 9.34 8.61
C LEU A 265 -19.53 9.27 9.62
N ARG A 266 -19.25 9.26 10.92
CA ARG A 266 -20.27 9.35 11.96
C ARG A 266 -21.11 10.63 11.83
N GLY A 267 -20.44 11.77 11.60
CA GLY A 267 -21.10 13.05 11.32
C GLY A 267 -21.99 13.03 10.06
N LYS A 268 -21.67 12.15 9.09
CA LYS A 268 -22.46 11.91 7.87
C LYS A 268 -23.54 10.80 8.05
N GLY A 269 -23.75 10.32 9.28
CA GLY A 269 -24.82 9.38 9.61
C GLY A 269 -24.44 7.89 9.56
N PHE A 270 -23.17 7.55 9.37
CA PHE A 270 -22.72 6.16 9.50
C PHE A 270 -22.72 5.73 10.97
N LYS A 271 -23.30 4.57 11.26
CA LYS A 271 -23.34 4.00 12.61
C LYS A 271 -22.09 3.14 12.82
N ILE A 272 -21.05 3.71 13.41
CA ILE A 272 -19.78 3.03 13.68
C ILE A 272 -19.55 3.03 15.19
N PRO A 273 -19.94 1.98 15.94
CA PRO A 273 -19.73 1.91 17.38
C PRO A 273 -18.24 1.92 17.75
N GLU A 274 -17.92 2.42 18.93
CA GLU A 274 -16.52 2.47 19.40
C GLU A 274 -15.90 1.08 19.49
N GLU A 275 -16.67 0.07 19.87
CA GLU A 275 -16.20 -1.32 19.90
C GLU A 275 -15.76 -1.82 18.52
N ALA A 276 -16.47 -1.45 17.44
CA ALA A 276 -16.09 -1.80 16.07
C ALA A 276 -14.77 -1.14 15.66
N ILE A 277 -14.52 0.09 16.11
CA ILE A 277 -13.25 0.78 15.88
C ILE A 277 -12.12 0.06 16.60
N ARG A 278 -12.28 -0.22 17.90
CA ARG A 278 -11.30 -0.88 18.73
C ARG A 278 -10.94 -2.27 18.19
N GLU A 279 -11.95 -3.08 17.92
CA GLU A 279 -11.75 -4.41 17.36
C GLU A 279 -11.16 -4.35 15.95
N GLY A 280 -11.60 -3.40 15.14
CA GLY A 280 -11.08 -3.17 13.79
C GLY A 280 -9.59 -2.83 13.78
N LEU A 281 -9.15 -1.92 14.61
CA LEU A 281 -7.74 -1.53 14.72
C LEU A 281 -6.88 -2.61 15.36
N LYS A 282 -7.41 -3.31 16.36
CA LYS A 282 -6.70 -4.38 17.07
C LYS A 282 -6.46 -5.63 16.22
N THR A 283 -7.36 -5.92 15.27
CA THR A 283 -7.32 -7.15 14.45
C THR A 283 -6.98 -6.88 12.98
N VAL A 284 -6.53 -5.67 12.64
CA VAL A 284 -6.17 -5.34 11.27
C VAL A 284 -4.99 -6.18 10.78
N ILE A 285 -5.05 -6.64 9.54
CA ILE A 285 -3.96 -7.36 8.87
C ILE A 285 -3.50 -6.53 7.68
N HIS A 286 -2.20 -6.23 7.64
CA HIS A 286 -1.59 -5.59 6.49
C HIS A 286 -0.39 -6.40 6.03
N LYS A 287 -0.60 -7.22 5.00
CA LYS A 287 0.45 -8.09 4.44
C LYS A 287 1.62 -7.27 3.92
N ALA A 288 2.80 -7.87 3.95
CA ALA A 288 4.06 -7.27 3.49
C ALA A 288 4.44 -5.93 4.18
N ARG A 289 3.96 -5.72 5.41
CA ARG A 289 4.34 -4.61 6.29
C ARG A 289 4.72 -5.13 7.67
N MET A 290 6.02 -5.26 7.94
CA MET A 290 6.57 -5.91 9.15
C MET A 290 5.86 -7.24 9.46
N GLU A 291 5.47 -7.94 8.40
CA GLU A 291 4.72 -9.20 8.49
C GLU A 291 5.66 -10.33 8.86
N LYS A 292 5.42 -10.97 10.01
CA LYS A 292 6.12 -12.20 10.36
C LYS A 292 5.52 -13.36 9.56
N ILE A 293 6.29 -13.85 8.59
CA ILE A 293 5.88 -14.90 7.64
C ILE A 293 6.43 -16.29 7.98
N ASN A 294 7.35 -16.40 8.95
CA ASN A 294 7.84 -17.66 9.50
C ASN A 294 8.29 -17.48 10.96
N GLU A 295 8.11 -18.50 11.80
CA GLU A 295 8.44 -18.44 13.23
C GLU A 295 9.89 -18.87 13.51
N THR A 296 10.36 -19.95 12.87
CA THR A 296 11.68 -20.53 13.13
C THR A 296 12.34 -21.01 11.84
N PRO A 297 13.39 -20.32 11.35
CA PRO A 297 13.87 -19.04 11.84
C PRO A 297 12.80 -17.94 11.72
N CYS A 298 12.88 -16.88 12.52
CA CYS A 298 11.96 -15.76 12.43
C CYS A 298 12.23 -15.01 11.12
N ILE A 299 11.23 -14.99 10.21
CA ILE A 299 11.32 -14.28 8.94
C ILE A 299 10.26 -13.19 8.90
N ILE A 300 10.71 -11.96 8.69
CA ILE A 300 9.87 -10.77 8.58
C ILE A 300 9.94 -10.27 7.14
N PHE A 301 8.79 -10.00 6.55
CA PHE A 301 8.68 -9.36 5.25
C PHE A 301 8.24 -7.90 5.40
N ASP A 302 8.98 -6.99 4.78
CA ASP A 302 8.58 -5.59 4.64
C ASP A 302 8.86 -5.08 3.22
N GLY A 303 7.82 -4.63 2.52
CA GLY A 303 7.91 -4.11 1.15
C GLY A 303 8.45 -2.69 1.03
N GLY A 304 9.04 -2.13 2.09
CA GLY A 304 9.65 -0.80 2.08
C GLY A 304 10.72 -0.65 1.00
N HIS A 305 10.62 0.41 0.18
CA HIS A 305 11.45 0.59 -1.01
C HIS A 305 11.78 2.07 -1.32
N ASN A 306 11.62 2.94 -0.35
CA ASN A 306 12.08 4.32 -0.38
C ASN A 306 12.69 4.71 0.98
N GLU A 307 13.43 5.80 1.02
CA GLU A 307 14.16 6.28 2.21
C GLU A 307 13.27 6.29 3.47
N SER A 308 12.10 6.93 3.38
CA SER A 308 11.19 7.03 4.54
C SER A 308 10.65 5.68 5.02
N ALA A 309 10.41 4.71 4.10
CA ALA A 309 9.97 3.37 4.47
C ALA A 309 11.12 2.58 5.14
N ILE A 310 12.34 2.71 4.63
CA ILE A 310 13.52 2.06 5.22
C ILE A 310 13.84 2.65 6.60
N GLN A 311 13.70 3.96 6.79
CA GLN A 311 13.86 4.55 8.12
C GLN A 311 12.83 3.99 9.11
N ASN A 312 11.56 3.87 8.71
CA ASN A 312 10.54 3.24 9.54
C ASN A 312 10.86 1.75 9.84
N LEU A 313 11.39 1.01 8.86
CA LEU A 313 11.84 -0.37 9.05
C LEU A 313 12.94 -0.44 10.12
N LYS A 314 13.96 0.42 10.04
CA LYS A 314 15.05 0.49 11.04
C LYS A 314 14.52 0.78 12.43
N ASP A 315 13.62 1.76 12.55
CA ASP A 315 13.00 2.10 13.84
C ASP A 315 12.21 0.90 14.41
N ASN A 316 11.52 0.14 13.56
CA ASN A 316 10.80 -1.06 13.95
C ASN A 316 11.74 -2.20 14.36
N ILE A 317 12.83 -2.41 13.65
CA ILE A 317 13.86 -3.40 13.99
C ILE A 317 14.45 -3.08 15.36
N LYS A 318 14.84 -1.84 15.57
CA LYS A 318 15.34 -1.37 16.87
C LYS A 318 14.32 -1.55 18.00
N GLN A 319 13.04 -1.34 17.72
CA GLN A 319 11.97 -1.40 18.70
C GLN A 319 11.56 -2.84 19.06
N TYR A 320 11.50 -3.75 18.09
CA TYR A 320 10.88 -5.07 18.26
C TYR A 320 11.82 -6.26 18.09
N TYR A 321 13.02 -6.05 17.51
CA TYR A 321 13.93 -7.13 17.10
C TYR A 321 15.39 -6.90 17.52
N SER A 322 15.63 -6.02 18.50
CA SER A 322 16.98 -5.65 18.96
C SER A 322 17.74 -6.75 19.71
N ASP A 323 17.07 -7.83 20.10
CA ASP A 323 17.64 -8.89 20.94
C ASP A 323 18.49 -9.89 20.15
N LYS A 324 18.39 -9.88 18.81
CA LYS A 324 19.11 -10.79 17.93
C LYS A 324 19.89 -10.05 16.85
N LYS A 325 20.87 -10.76 16.27
CA LYS A 325 21.54 -10.31 15.05
C LYS A 325 20.62 -10.53 13.84
N HIS A 326 20.85 -9.78 12.78
CA HIS A 326 19.95 -9.77 11.62
C HIS A 326 20.60 -10.34 10.37
N VAL A 327 19.74 -10.77 9.47
CA VAL A 327 20.08 -11.09 8.08
C VAL A 327 19.10 -10.34 7.18
N TYR A 328 19.61 -9.63 6.18
CA TYR A 328 18.77 -8.97 5.18
C TYR A 328 18.84 -9.70 3.85
N ILE A 329 17.69 -9.97 3.24
CA ILE A 329 17.56 -10.42 1.84
C ILE A 329 16.94 -9.26 1.07
N ILE A 330 17.70 -8.70 0.13
CA ILE A 330 17.40 -7.42 -0.49
C ILE A 330 17.20 -7.58 -1.99
N SER A 331 16.06 -7.07 -2.49
CA SER A 331 15.76 -6.97 -3.93
C SER A 331 15.19 -5.57 -4.21
N ILE A 332 15.82 -4.78 -5.07
CA ILE A 332 15.43 -3.39 -5.32
C ILE A 332 15.18 -3.18 -6.81
N LEU A 333 14.06 -2.53 -7.15
CA LEU A 333 13.73 -2.17 -8.54
C LEU A 333 14.65 -1.05 -9.05
N GLN A 334 14.98 -1.06 -10.35
CA GLN A 334 15.81 -0.05 -11.01
C GLN A 334 15.27 1.38 -10.91
N THR A 335 13.95 1.53 -10.69
CA THR A 335 13.29 2.84 -10.54
C THR A 335 13.39 3.42 -9.13
N LYS A 336 14.07 2.76 -8.19
CA LYS A 336 14.21 3.19 -6.79
C LYS A 336 15.64 3.63 -6.49
N ASP A 337 15.79 4.48 -5.50
CA ASP A 337 17.10 4.91 -5.00
C ASP A 337 17.74 3.80 -4.16
N HIS A 338 18.39 2.86 -4.85
CA HIS A 338 19.00 1.70 -4.22
C HIS A 338 20.22 2.05 -3.37
N ASN A 339 20.98 3.10 -3.74
CA ASN A 339 22.14 3.52 -2.96
C ASN A 339 21.73 4.01 -1.56
N THR A 340 20.75 4.90 -1.48
CA THR A 340 20.21 5.39 -0.19
C THR A 340 19.64 4.24 0.65
N ILE A 341 18.93 3.28 0.04
CA ILE A 341 18.39 2.12 0.76
C ILE A 341 19.51 1.28 1.38
N ILE A 342 20.58 0.99 0.64
CA ILE A 342 21.72 0.20 1.10
C ILE A 342 22.47 0.96 2.20
N GLU A 343 22.75 2.24 2.00
CA GLU A 343 23.42 3.10 2.97
C GLU A 343 22.68 3.10 4.31
N GLU A 344 21.37 3.32 4.28
CA GLU A 344 20.54 3.31 5.48
C GLU A 344 20.59 1.96 6.22
N LEU A 345 20.45 0.83 5.51
CA LEU A 345 20.50 -0.50 6.11
C LEU A 345 21.91 -0.87 6.62
N SER A 346 22.98 -0.31 6.05
CA SER A 346 24.37 -0.55 6.45
C SER A 346 24.70 -0.10 7.88
N SER A 347 23.81 0.71 8.46
CA SER A 347 23.92 1.13 9.88
C SER A 347 23.84 -0.03 10.87
N ASP A 348 23.29 -1.18 10.46
CA ASP A 348 23.28 -2.43 11.22
C ASP A 348 24.64 -3.14 11.08
N LYS A 349 25.57 -2.89 12.02
CA LYS A 349 26.96 -3.30 11.91
C LYS A 349 27.22 -4.78 12.13
N GLU A 350 26.23 -5.55 12.63
CA GLU A 350 26.37 -7.00 12.86
C GLU A 350 25.55 -7.84 11.85
N ALA A 351 24.80 -7.20 10.98
CA ALA A 351 23.95 -7.87 9.99
C ALA A 351 24.76 -8.50 8.84
N ILE A 352 24.16 -9.52 8.25
CA ILE A 352 24.61 -10.16 7.01
C ILE A 352 23.62 -9.76 5.90
N PHE A 353 24.14 -9.45 4.72
CA PHE A 353 23.37 -8.93 3.60
C PHE A 353 23.43 -9.87 2.39
N TYR A 354 22.26 -10.28 1.91
CA TYR A 354 22.10 -11.05 0.67
C TYR A 354 21.45 -10.15 -0.37
N PHE A 355 22.14 -9.86 -1.46
CA PHE A 355 21.61 -9.13 -2.60
C PHE A 355 21.12 -10.10 -3.66
N THR A 356 19.91 -9.88 -4.18
CA THR A 356 19.24 -10.79 -5.12
C THR A 356 18.67 -10.01 -6.32
N ASP A 357 18.51 -10.72 -7.46
CA ASP A 357 17.90 -10.17 -8.68
C ASP A 357 16.35 -10.09 -8.59
N GLY A 358 15.76 -10.42 -7.45
CA GLY A 358 14.31 -10.43 -7.28
C GLY A 358 13.59 -11.50 -8.11
N VAL A 359 12.58 -11.09 -8.89
CA VAL A 359 11.81 -11.97 -9.79
C VAL A 359 11.91 -11.49 -11.25
N PRO A 360 11.89 -12.40 -12.24
CA PRO A 360 12.16 -12.05 -13.65
C PRO A 360 11.14 -11.08 -14.27
N GLU A 361 9.92 -11.05 -13.74
CA GLU A 361 8.80 -10.27 -14.30
C GLU A 361 8.94 -8.76 -14.06
N LYS A 362 9.98 -8.31 -13.34
CA LYS A 362 10.21 -6.91 -12.98
C LYS A 362 11.67 -6.50 -13.20
N PRO A 363 11.92 -5.24 -13.55
CA PRO A 363 13.27 -4.72 -13.75
C PRO A 363 13.94 -4.42 -12.39
N TYR A 364 14.61 -5.43 -11.84
CA TYR A 364 15.44 -5.26 -10.64
C TYR A 364 16.84 -4.78 -11.01
N VAL A 365 17.49 -4.12 -10.05
CA VAL A 365 18.92 -3.85 -10.11
C VAL A 365 19.64 -5.20 -9.99
N ALA A 366 20.65 -5.44 -10.85
CA ALA A 366 21.44 -6.66 -10.79
C ALA A 366 22.13 -6.78 -9.42
N LYS A 367 22.11 -7.98 -8.84
CA LYS A 367 22.69 -8.22 -7.49
C LYS A 367 24.17 -7.87 -7.39
N GLU A 368 24.92 -7.96 -8.50
CA GLU A 368 26.34 -7.58 -8.59
C GLU A 368 26.52 -6.08 -8.44
N VAL A 369 25.59 -5.26 -8.99
CA VAL A 369 25.59 -3.79 -8.86
C VAL A 369 25.27 -3.42 -7.42
N LEU A 370 24.24 -4.05 -6.82
CA LEU A 370 23.90 -3.84 -5.40
C LEU A 370 25.06 -4.18 -4.47
N LEU A 371 25.79 -5.28 -4.79
CA LEU A 371 26.99 -5.68 -4.03
C LEU A 371 28.11 -4.64 -4.14
N GLU A 372 28.38 -4.14 -5.36
CA GLU A 372 29.41 -3.12 -5.57
C GLU A 372 29.12 -1.84 -4.77
N GLU A 373 27.87 -1.38 -4.78
CA GLU A 373 27.44 -0.24 -3.98
C GLU A 373 27.55 -0.51 -2.47
N ALA A 374 27.10 -1.68 -2.04
CA ALA A 374 27.13 -2.08 -0.63
C ALA A 374 28.57 -2.13 -0.07
N ASN A 375 29.55 -2.53 -0.87
CA ASN A 375 30.94 -2.57 -0.45
C ASN A 375 31.56 -1.19 -0.14
N ARG A 376 30.84 -0.10 -0.39
CA ARG A 376 31.21 1.26 0.07
C ARG A 376 30.89 1.48 1.52
N TYR A 377 29.94 0.73 2.08
CA TYR A 377 29.34 0.93 3.42
C TYR A 377 29.48 -0.29 4.34
N ILE A 378 29.65 -1.50 3.75
CA ILE A 378 29.58 -2.80 4.44
C ILE A 378 30.84 -3.60 4.13
N GLU A 379 31.43 -4.24 5.14
CA GLU A 379 32.58 -5.14 4.95
C GLU A 379 32.19 -6.33 4.05
N LYS A 380 33.10 -6.74 3.15
CA LYS A 380 32.87 -7.79 2.13
C LYS A 380 32.45 -9.14 2.74
N GLU A 381 32.95 -9.46 3.93
CA GLU A 381 32.65 -10.70 4.64
C GLU A 381 31.18 -10.81 5.06
N ARG A 382 30.48 -9.68 5.14
CA ARG A 382 29.07 -9.58 5.54
C ARG A 382 28.12 -9.48 4.33
N THR A 383 28.65 -9.43 3.11
CA THR A 383 27.87 -9.26 1.88
C THR A 383 27.92 -10.50 1.00
N LYS A 384 26.81 -10.88 0.39
CA LYS A 384 26.68 -12.03 -0.50
C LYS A 384 25.74 -11.72 -1.64
N THR A 385 25.96 -12.36 -2.80
CA THR A 385 25.00 -12.38 -3.92
C THR A 385 24.48 -13.80 -4.12
N LYS A 386 23.18 -13.93 -4.28
CA LYS A 386 22.48 -15.20 -4.51
C LYS A 386 21.25 -14.98 -5.40
N SER A 387 20.67 -16.04 -5.94
CA SER A 387 19.28 -16.01 -6.36
C SER A 387 18.37 -15.82 -5.14
N LEU A 388 17.15 -15.32 -5.33
CA LEU A 388 16.20 -15.16 -4.22
C LEU A 388 15.91 -16.52 -3.53
N GLU A 389 15.80 -17.61 -4.31
CA GLU A 389 15.57 -18.96 -3.81
C GLU A 389 16.76 -19.48 -2.98
N ASP A 390 17.99 -19.35 -3.50
CA ASP A 390 19.19 -19.77 -2.77
C ASP A 390 19.44 -18.94 -1.50
N ALA A 391 19.13 -17.64 -1.54
CA ALA A 391 19.25 -16.78 -0.36
C ALA A 391 18.28 -17.21 0.74
N ILE A 392 17.03 -17.49 0.41
CA ILE A 392 16.03 -17.98 1.37
C ILE A 392 16.45 -19.33 1.93
N ASN A 393 16.80 -20.30 1.07
CA ASN A 393 17.20 -21.63 1.53
C ASN A 393 18.43 -21.58 2.43
N GLU A 394 19.49 -20.86 2.00
CA GLU A 394 20.71 -20.72 2.81
C GLU A 394 20.46 -20.04 4.15
N THR A 395 19.61 -19.02 4.18
CA THR A 395 19.33 -18.30 5.43
C THR A 395 18.48 -19.12 6.39
N MET A 396 17.54 -19.89 5.90
CA MET A 396 16.76 -20.83 6.71
C MET A 396 17.62 -21.93 7.35
N ASP A 397 18.60 -22.43 6.61
CA ASP A 397 19.47 -23.51 7.10
C ASP A 397 20.53 -23.02 8.09
N LYS A 398 21.09 -21.82 7.87
CA LYS A 398 22.29 -21.37 8.59
C LYS A 398 22.02 -20.42 9.77
N TYR A 399 20.88 -19.71 9.80
CA TYR A 399 20.66 -18.60 10.71
C TYR A 399 19.41 -18.76 11.56
N SER A 400 19.28 -19.90 12.22
CA SER A 400 18.16 -20.15 13.17
C SER A 400 18.18 -19.24 14.40
N ASP A 401 19.35 -18.65 14.72
CA ASP A 401 19.60 -17.75 15.83
C ASP A 401 19.45 -16.25 15.48
N ARG A 402 19.15 -15.93 14.23
CA ARG A 402 19.00 -14.56 13.72
C ARG A 402 17.58 -14.29 13.26
N ASP A 403 17.17 -13.01 13.28
CA ASP A 403 15.96 -12.57 12.61
C ASP A 403 16.28 -12.20 11.15
N ILE A 404 15.47 -12.71 10.21
CA ILE A 404 15.70 -12.57 8.77
C ILE A 404 14.68 -11.55 8.25
N PHE A 405 15.15 -10.49 7.57
CA PHE A 405 14.32 -9.46 6.97
C PHE A 405 14.40 -9.54 5.46
N ILE A 406 13.25 -9.74 4.79
CA ILE A 406 13.13 -9.69 3.32
C ILE A 406 12.56 -8.33 2.96
N VAL A 407 13.34 -7.51 2.23
CA VAL A 407 13.05 -6.08 2.05
C VAL A 407 13.33 -5.57 0.63
N GLY A 408 12.83 -4.37 0.32
CA GLY A 408 13.15 -3.60 -0.88
C GLY A 408 12.14 -3.69 -2.02
N SER A 409 11.19 -4.65 -1.99
CA SER A 409 10.14 -4.71 -3.01
C SER A 409 8.94 -5.58 -2.59
N PHE A 410 7.73 -5.13 -2.89
CA PHE A 410 6.51 -5.94 -2.76
C PHE A 410 6.44 -7.10 -3.76
N TYR A 411 7.00 -6.93 -4.93
CA TYR A 411 6.83 -7.89 -6.04
C TYR A 411 7.49 -9.25 -5.81
N VAL A 412 8.44 -9.35 -4.85
CA VAL A 412 9.02 -10.65 -4.46
C VAL A 412 8.13 -11.43 -3.48
N TYR A 413 7.10 -10.81 -2.89
CA TYR A 413 6.26 -11.42 -1.85
C TYR A 413 5.65 -12.76 -2.28
N LYS A 414 5.03 -12.81 -3.47
CA LYS A 414 4.45 -14.04 -4.02
C LYS A 414 5.47 -15.18 -4.07
N LYS A 415 6.64 -14.92 -4.66
CA LYS A 415 7.72 -15.91 -4.80
C LYS A 415 8.25 -16.38 -3.45
N VAL A 416 8.42 -15.46 -2.50
CA VAL A 416 8.84 -15.78 -1.13
C VAL A 416 7.85 -16.74 -0.47
N MET A 417 6.54 -16.44 -0.54
CA MET A 417 5.51 -17.28 0.05
C MET A 417 5.43 -18.67 -0.60
N GLU A 418 5.67 -18.77 -1.91
CA GLU A 418 5.74 -20.05 -2.63
C GLU A 418 6.94 -20.89 -2.17
N LEU A 419 8.11 -20.26 -2.00
CA LEU A 419 9.33 -20.92 -1.54
C LEU A 419 9.17 -21.45 -0.11
N LEU A 420 8.68 -20.62 0.81
CA LEU A 420 8.45 -21.05 2.19
C LEU A 420 7.43 -22.20 2.28
N LYS A 421 6.36 -22.19 1.47
CA LYS A 421 5.41 -23.32 1.42
C LYS A 421 6.05 -24.63 0.97
N LYS A 422 7.04 -24.59 0.05
CA LYS A 422 7.80 -25.78 -0.35
C LYS A 422 8.65 -26.30 0.81
N CYS A 423 9.37 -25.42 1.50
CA CYS A 423 10.19 -25.78 2.67
C CYS A 423 9.34 -26.43 3.79
N TRP A 424 8.14 -25.88 4.10
CA TRP A 424 7.24 -26.45 5.11
C TRP A 424 6.68 -27.83 4.74
N LYS A 425 6.45 -28.08 3.43
CA LYS A 425 6.02 -29.42 2.97
C LYS A 425 7.14 -30.45 3.09
N MET A 426 8.38 -30.04 2.82
CA MET A 426 9.55 -30.93 2.96
C MET A 426 9.84 -31.26 4.44
N SER A 427 9.71 -30.30 5.34
CA SER A 427 9.89 -30.53 6.78
C SER A 427 8.82 -31.45 7.42
N LYS A 428 7.62 -31.55 6.81
CA LYS A 428 6.56 -32.49 7.26
C LYS A 428 6.71 -33.90 6.70
N ILE A 429 7.61 -34.14 5.75
CA ILE A 429 7.88 -35.48 5.19
C ILE A 429 9.01 -36.19 5.96
N VAL A 430 9.74 -35.50 6.81
CA VAL A 430 10.87 -35.99 7.60
C VAL A 430 10.47 -36.35 9.05
N ILE A 431 9.19 -36.31 9.40
CA ILE A 431 8.61 -36.84 10.63
C ILE A 431 7.65 -37.99 10.21
#